data_0948ce20c5c4c5ef2523901dd3267279
#
_entry.id   0948ce20c5c4c5ef2523901dd3267279
#
_cell.length_a   1.000
_cell.length_b   1.000
_cell.length_c   1.000
_cell.angle_alpha   90.00
_cell.angle_beta   90.00
_cell.angle_gamma   90.00
#
_symmetry.space_group_name_H-M   'P 1'
#
loop_
_entity.id
_entity.type
_entity.pdbx_description
1 polymer ?
#
loop_
_entity_poly.entity_id
_entity_poly.type
_entity_poly.pdbx_seq_one_letter_code
_entity_poly.pdbx_strand_id
1 'polypeptide(L)'
;MSDAEKRLKKMALASDLEITIRVGKSGLTESLISELDSQLKTRNLVKVKVNRGIADASSLKDELWIKMADGTSSNLILTRGNIAVFHRK
;
A
#
# COMPACT_ATOMS: atom_id res chain seq x y z
N MET A 1 -6.60 15.12 13.79
CA MET A 1 -7.01 13.84 13.20
C MET A 1 -8.43 13.49 13.57
N SER A 2 -9.21 13.06 12.60
CA SER A 2 -10.57 12.58 12.89
C SER A 2 -10.52 11.19 13.52
N ASP A 3 -11.61 10.79 14.16
CA ASP A 3 -11.72 9.46 14.75
C ASP A 3 -11.65 8.38 13.67
N ALA A 4 -12.16 8.67 12.46
CA ALA A 4 -12.09 7.75 11.33
C ALA A 4 -10.64 7.49 10.93
N GLU A 5 -9.79 8.51 10.86
CA GLU A 5 -8.38 8.37 10.53
C GLU A 5 -7.63 7.57 11.59
N LYS A 6 -7.90 7.81 12.85
CA LYS A 6 -7.30 7.05 13.96
C LYS A 6 -7.68 5.58 13.87
N ARG A 7 -8.95 5.30 13.56
CA ARG A 7 -9.45 3.95 13.41
C ARG A 7 -8.78 3.23 12.24
N LEU A 8 -8.64 3.91 11.10
CA LEU A 8 -7.97 3.35 9.93
C LEU A 8 -6.51 3.01 10.22
N LYS A 9 -5.78 3.90 10.90
CA LYS A 9 -4.39 3.64 11.27
C LYS A 9 -4.28 2.44 12.21
N LYS A 10 -5.20 2.33 13.16
CA LYS A 10 -5.24 1.21 14.08
C LYS A 10 -5.48 -0.11 13.35
N MET A 11 -6.40 -0.11 12.39
CA MET A 11 -6.67 -1.28 11.54
C MET A 11 -5.47 -1.63 10.68
N ALA A 12 -4.78 -0.62 10.15
CA ALA A 12 -3.59 -0.82 9.32
C ALA A 12 -2.44 -1.43 10.11
N LEU A 13 -2.36 -1.17 11.41
CA LEU A 13 -1.34 -1.71 12.31
C LEU A 13 -1.72 -3.09 12.87
N ALA A 14 -2.93 -3.55 12.64
CA ALA A 14 -3.40 -4.82 13.18
C ALA A 14 -2.58 -5.98 12.61
N SER A 15 -2.17 -6.90 13.49
CA SER A 15 -1.33 -8.03 13.10
C SER A 15 -2.04 -9.04 12.20
N ASP A 16 -3.38 -9.02 12.20
CA ASP A 16 -4.18 -9.91 11.36
C ASP A 16 -4.43 -9.36 9.96
N LEU A 17 -4.00 -8.13 9.68
CA LEU A 17 -4.07 -7.59 8.32
C LEU A 17 -2.94 -8.19 7.49
N GLU A 18 -3.30 -9.07 6.56
CA GLU A 18 -2.33 -9.80 5.75
C GLU A 18 -1.83 -9.00 4.55
N ILE A 19 -0.57 -9.28 4.17
CA ILE A 19 0.00 -8.75 2.94
C ILE A 19 -0.62 -9.53 1.78
N THR A 20 -1.31 -8.83 0.89
CA THR A 20 -1.98 -9.45 -0.27
C THR A 20 -1.33 -9.09 -1.60
N ILE A 21 -0.44 -8.10 -1.61
CA ILE A 21 0.30 -7.70 -2.81
C ILE A 21 1.77 -7.57 -2.46
N ARG A 22 2.63 -8.09 -3.34
CA ARG A 22 4.09 -7.97 -3.20
C ARG A 22 4.66 -7.36 -4.46
N VAL A 23 5.54 -6.36 -4.30
CA VAL A 23 6.25 -5.74 -5.41
C VAL A 23 7.57 -6.47 -5.60
N GLY A 24 7.71 -7.14 -6.74
CA GLY A 24 8.89 -7.94 -7.06
C GLY A 24 9.85 -7.24 -8.03
N LYS A 25 10.67 -8.02 -8.72
CA LYS A 25 11.73 -7.53 -9.62
C LYS A 25 11.23 -6.62 -10.73
N SER A 26 10.01 -6.84 -11.20
CA SER A 26 9.43 -6.00 -12.25
C SER A 26 9.08 -4.60 -11.76
N GLY A 27 9.13 -4.39 -10.46
CA GLY A 27 8.78 -3.10 -9.86
C GLY A 27 7.31 -2.76 -10.05
N LEU A 28 7.03 -1.49 -10.30
CA LEU A 28 5.67 -1.01 -10.49
C LEU A 28 5.25 -1.21 -11.95
N THR A 29 4.25 -2.06 -12.17
CA THR A 29 3.72 -2.35 -13.50
C THR A 29 2.23 -2.00 -13.55
N GLU A 30 1.69 -1.90 -14.77
CA GLU A 30 0.25 -1.68 -14.96
C GLU A 30 -0.56 -2.82 -14.33
N SER A 31 -0.05 -4.05 -14.43
CA SER A 31 -0.69 -5.22 -13.82
C SER A 31 -0.77 -5.09 -12.32
N LEU A 32 0.30 -4.57 -11.69
CA LEU A 32 0.35 -4.38 -10.24
C LEU A 32 -0.65 -3.31 -9.79
N ILE A 33 -0.72 -2.20 -10.52
CA ILE A 33 -1.67 -1.12 -10.25
C ILE A 33 -3.10 -1.64 -10.39
N SER A 34 -3.36 -2.40 -11.46
CA SER A 34 -4.67 -2.98 -11.71
C SER A 34 -5.08 -3.96 -10.59
N GLU A 35 -4.14 -4.76 -10.13
CA GLU A 35 -4.37 -5.69 -9.02
C GLU A 35 -4.69 -4.95 -7.72
N LEU A 36 -3.95 -3.90 -7.40
CA LEU A 36 -4.21 -3.09 -6.22
C LEU A 36 -5.59 -2.43 -6.31
N ASP A 37 -5.90 -1.84 -7.46
CA ASP A 37 -7.20 -1.22 -7.69
C ASP A 37 -8.35 -2.22 -7.52
N SER A 38 -8.17 -3.42 -8.08
CA SER A 38 -9.15 -4.49 -7.98
C SER A 38 -9.38 -4.92 -6.52
N GLN A 39 -8.32 -5.09 -5.76
CA GLN A 39 -8.43 -5.45 -4.34
C GLN A 39 -9.08 -4.34 -3.52
N LEU A 40 -8.79 -3.08 -3.84
CA LEU A 40 -9.39 -1.94 -3.14
C LEU A 40 -10.88 -1.81 -3.39
N LYS A 41 -11.41 -2.38 -4.47
CA LYS A 41 -12.85 -2.40 -4.73
C LYS A 41 -13.61 -3.35 -3.81
N THR A 42 -12.93 -4.39 -3.32
CA THR A 42 -13.55 -5.41 -2.47
C THR A 42 -13.09 -5.35 -1.02
N ARG A 43 -11.97 -4.66 -0.76
CA ARG A 43 -11.37 -4.55 0.57
C ARG A 43 -11.21 -3.08 0.93
N ASN A 44 -11.47 -2.72 2.19
CA ASN A 44 -11.25 -1.34 2.63
C ASN A 44 -9.77 -1.01 2.74
N LEU A 45 -8.97 -1.97 3.18
CA LEU A 45 -7.53 -1.82 3.35
C LEU A 45 -6.80 -2.91 2.58
N VAL A 46 -5.70 -2.51 1.93
CA VAL A 46 -4.80 -3.45 1.23
C VAL A 46 -3.39 -3.20 1.72
N LYS A 47 -2.74 -4.25 2.19
CA LYS A 47 -1.37 -4.20 2.68
C LYS A 47 -0.42 -4.72 1.60
N VAL A 48 0.56 -3.89 1.26
CA VAL A 48 1.52 -4.15 0.18
C VAL A 48 2.93 -4.20 0.75
N LYS A 49 3.73 -5.14 0.26
CA LYS A 49 5.14 -5.26 0.63
C LYS A 49 6.03 -5.16 -0.61
N VAL A 50 7.08 -4.35 -0.52
CA VAL A 50 8.15 -4.33 -1.52
C VAL A 50 9.18 -5.37 -1.12
N ASN A 51 9.55 -6.26 -2.05
CA ASN A 51 10.58 -7.26 -1.79
C ASN A 51 11.92 -6.57 -1.58
N ARG A 52 12.72 -7.18 -0.72
CA ARG A 52 14.05 -6.65 -0.39
C ARG A 52 14.90 -6.50 -1.65
N GLY A 53 15.62 -5.39 -1.78
CA GLY A 53 16.48 -5.11 -2.92
C GLY A 53 15.81 -4.39 -4.09
N ILE A 54 14.49 -4.19 -4.04
CA ILE A 54 13.76 -3.53 -5.13
C ILE A 54 13.78 -2.01 -4.97
N ALA A 55 13.59 -1.53 -3.76
CA ALA A 55 13.62 -0.10 -3.44
C ALA A 55 14.23 0.06 -2.05
N ASP A 56 15.56 0.07 -1.99
CA ASP A 56 16.27 0.09 -0.71
C ASP A 56 16.31 1.47 -0.07
N ALA A 57 16.37 2.53 -0.87
CA ALA A 57 16.37 3.89 -0.34
C ALA A 57 14.95 4.31 0.03
N SER A 58 14.82 5.02 1.15
CA SER A 58 13.51 5.52 1.61
C SER A 58 12.81 6.37 0.57
N SER A 59 13.55 7.24 -0.13
CA SER A 59 12.99 8.10 -1.16
C SER A 59 12.39 7.31 -2.33
N LEU A 60 13.02 6.20 -2.72
CA LEU A 60 12.51 5.32 -3.78
C LEU A 60 11.24 4.62 -3.35
N LYS A 61 11.16 4.19 -2.09
CA LYS A 61 9.94 3.58 -1.55
C LYS A 61 8.81 4.59 -1.49
N ASP A 62 9.08 5.80 -1.05
CA ASP A 62 8.08 6.86 -0.97
C ASP A 62 7.50 7.18 -2.35
N GLU A 63 8.34 7.29 -3.37
CA GLU A 63 7.90 7.51 -4.75
C GLU A 63 7.02 6.36 -5.23
N LEU A 64 7.41 5.13 -4.93
CA LEU A 64 6.65 3.94 -5.30
C LEU A 64 5.25 3.97 -4.68
N TRP A 65 5.18 4.25 -3.37
CA TRP A 65 3.91 4.31 -2.65
C TRP A 65 3.00 5.41 -3.20
N ILE A 66 3.57 6.59 -3.49
CA ILE A 66 2.81 7.71 -4.04
C ILE A 66 2.25 7.36 -5.41
N LYS A 67 3.06 6.76 -6.28
CA LYS A 67 2.60 6.33 -7.60
C LYS A 67 1.50 5.30 -7.53
N MET A 68 1.58 4.37 -6.58
CA MET A 68 0.55 3.36 -6.38
C MET A 68 -0.75 3.99 -5.89
N ALA A 69 -0.67 4.92 -4.95
CA ALA A 69 -1.84 5.62 -4.45
C ALA A 69 -2.51 6.45 -5.55
N ASP A 70 -1.72 7.18 -6.32
CA ASP A 70 -2.24 8.01 -7.43
C ASP A 70 -2.86 7.14 -8.52
N GLY A 71 -2.22 6.03 -8.87
CA GLY A 71 -2.69 5.15 -9.94
C GLY A 71 -3.99 4.42 -9.60
N THR A 72 -4.31 4.30 -8.32
CA THR A 72 -5.53 3.62 -7.85
C THR A 72 -6.52 4.59 -7.22
N SER A 73 -6.21 5.87 -7.19
CA SER A 73 -7.03 6.89 -6.51
C SER A 73 -7.34 6.50 -5.08
N SER A 74 -6.35 5.97 -4.38
CA SER A 74 -6.49 5.53 -3.00
C SER A 74 -5.70 6.43 -2.05
N ASN A 75 -5.93 6.26 -0.75
CA ASN A 75 -5.19 6.97 0.29
C ASN A 75 -4.09 6.07 0.85
N LEU A 76 -2.90 6.63 0.97
CA LEU A 76 -1.80 5.96 1.67
C LEU A 76 -1.97 6.23 3.16
N ILE A 77 -2.30 5.20 3.93
CA ILE A 77 -2.61 5.34 5.35
C ILE A 77 -1.38 5.21 6.22
N LEU A 78 -0.52 4.26 5.88
CA LEU A 78 0.62 3.91 6.72
C LEU A 78 1.76 3.38 5.85
N THR A 79 2.99 3.79 6.18
CA THR A 79 4.19 3.16 5.64
C THR A 79 5.08 2.75 6.79
N ARG A 80 5.67 1.56 6.69
CA ARG A 80 6.56 1.06 7.73
C ARG A 80 7.57 0.10 7.09
N GLY A 81 8.83 0.53 7.01
CA GLY A 81 9.85 -0.26 6.33
C GLY A 81 9.49 -0.53 4.89
N ASN A 82 9.38 -1.78 4.50
CA ASN A 82 9.04 -2.20 3.15
C ASN A 82 7.54 -2.42 2.94
N ILE A 83 6.72 -1.96 3.89
CA ILE A 83 5.27 -2.22 3.89
C ILE A 83 4.52 -0.90 3.82
N ALA A 84 3.42 -0.90 3.07
CA ALA A 84 2.48 0.21 3.03
C ALA A 84 1.06 -0.32 3.08
N VAL A 85 0.14 0.47 3.62
CA VAL A 85 -1.27 0.14 3.66
C VAL A 85 -2.04 1.23 2.94
N PHE A 86 -2.88 0.81 2.00
CA PHE A 86 -3.72 1.69 1.19
C PHE A 86 -5.18 1.53 1.61
N HIS A 87 -5.90 2.62 1.53
CA HIS A 87 -7.32 2.66 1.86
C HIS A 87 -8.11 3.16 0.65
N ARG A 88 -9.19 2.49 0.34
CA ARG A 88 -10.11 2.91 -0.72
C ARG A 88 -10.74 4.27 -0.36
N LYS A 89 -10.77 5.15 -1.32
CA LYS A 89 -11.46 6.45 -1.16
C LYS A 89 -12.97 6.28 -1.22
#